data_177daf83be7ece5fe4cd7ee484f32dee
#
_entry.id   177daf83be7ece5fe4cd7ee484f32dee
#
_cell.length_a   1.000
_cell.length_b   1.000
_cell.length_c   1.000
_cell.angle_alpha   90.00
_cell.angle_beta   90.00
_cell.angle_gamma   90.00
#
_symmetry.space_group_name_H-M   'P 1'
#
loop_
_entity.id
_entity.type
_entity.pdbx_description
1 polymer ?
#
loop_
_entity_poly.entity_id
_entity_poly.type
_entity_poly.pdbx_seq_one_letter_code
_entity_poly.pdbx_strand_id
1 'polypeptide(L)'
;MPTVPGGSGEGPGWRVDLSGLVPVLKVLAYIAAVCAAVWAQYILRLKHRKQKMQTGHSNARVLALWREARRYGRILGTRPPEELLTLAEKAKFSQHTVTAAERQVFVQYLRTCAEQLRQEPWYQKWLLRLMFAVE
;
A
#
# COMPACT_ATOMS: atom_id res chain seq x y z
N MET A 1 55.34 -26.99 -38.70
CA MET A 1 54.71 -26.55 -37.44
C MET A 1 53.37 -25.96 -37.80
N PRO A 2 52.29 -26.61 -37.47
CA PRO A 2 51.04 -25.91 -37.59
C PRO A 2 51.10 -24.74 -36.62
N THR A 3 51.26 -23.57 -37.14
CA THR A 3 50.97 -22.37 -36.36
C THR A 3 49.54 -22.51 -35.93
N VAL A 4 49.36 -22.80 -34.67
CA VAL A 4 48.10 -22.54 -34.01
C VAL A 4 47.78 -21.10 -34.40
N PRO A 5 46.73 -20.83 -35.13
CA PRO A 5 46.30 -19.45 -35.30
C PRO A 5 46.18 -18.95 -33.90
N GLY A 6 47.00 -17.98 -33.57
CA GLY A 6 47.01 -17.42 -32.23
C GLY A 6 45.57 -17.19 -31.92
N GLY A 7 45.03 -18.01 -31.07
CA GLY A 7 43.72 -17.81 -30.64
C GLY A 7 43.67 -16.49 -29.91
N SER A 8 43.57 -15.46 -30.71
CA SER A 8 42.85 -14.33 -30.16
C SER A 8 41.65 -14.98 -29.55
N GLY A 9 41.53 -14.95 -28.27
CA GLY A 9 40.49 -15.63 -27.51
C GLY A 9 39.09 -15.21 -27.87
N GLU A 10 38.83 -15.30 -29.15
CA GLU A 10 37.51 -15.30 -29.73
C GLU A 10 36.94 -16.68 -29.52
N GLY A 11 36.62 -16.93 -28.29
CA GLY A 11 35.69 -17.97 -27.98
C GLY A 11 34.43 -17.77 -28.83
N PRO A 12 33.63 -18.83 -29.10
CA PRO A 12 32.47 -18.80 -29.95
C PRO A 12 31.62 -17.60 -29.57
N GLY A 13 31.57 -16.66 -30.46
CA GLY A 13 30.95 -15.38 -30.44
C GLY A 13 29.73 -15.12 -29.57
N TRP A 14 29.91 -15.11 -28.31
CA TRP A 14 28.99 -14.48 -27.39
C TRP A 14 29.15 -12.94 -27.41
N ARG A 15 29.47 -12.40 -28.57
CA ARG A 15 29.23 -10.98 -28.76
C ARG A 15 27.73 -10.81 -28.88
N VAL A 16 27.12 -10.82 -27.72
CA VAL A 16 25.77 -10.27 -27.58
C VAL A 16 25.88 -8.87 -28.12
N ASP A 17 25.25 -8.64 -29.26
CA ASP A 17 25.19 -7.34 -29.87
C ASP A 17 24.38 -6.44 -28.93
N LEU A 18 25.09 -5.82 -28.01
CA LEU A 18 24.50 -4.94 -26.97
C LEU A 18 23.84 -3.72 -27.60
N SER A 19 24.16 -3.43 -28.87
CA SER A 19 23.53 -2.30 -29.58
C SER A 19 22.03 -2.52 -29.81
N GLY A 20 21.57 -3.76 -30.01
CA GLY A 20 20.16 -4.11 -30.08
C GLY A 20 19.45 -4.14 -28.72
N LEU A 21 20.21 -4.29 -27.63
CA LEU A 21 19.67 -4.32 -26.26
C LEU A 21 19.52 -2.93 -25.62
N VAL A 22 20.24 -1.92 -26.12
CA VAL A 22 20.18 -0.55 -25.58
C VAL A 22 18.76 0.02 -25.54
N PRO A 23 17.93 -0.05 -26.61
CA PRO A 23 16.56 0.44 -26.56
C PRO A 23 15.69 -0.38 -25.60
N VAL A 24 15.90 -1.69 -25.52
CA VAL A 24 15.15 -2.57 -24.59
C VAL A 24 15.52 -2.22 -23.14
N LEU A 25 16.80 -2.00 -22.83
CA LEU A 25 17.25 -1.58 -21.51
C LEU A 25 16.69 -0.19 -21.12
N LYS A 26 16.59 0.74 -22.05
CA LYS A 26 15.97 2.05 -21.82
C LYS A 26 14.50 1.92 -21.47
N VAL A 27 13.75 1.09 -22.19
CA VAL A 27 12.34 0.83 -21.90
C VAL A 27 12.16 0.18 -20.54
N LEU A 28 12.97 -0.82 -20.22
CA LEU A 28 12.94 -1.49 -18.91
C LEU A 28 13.28 -0.53 -17.78
N ALA A 29 14.29 0.32 -17.94
CA ALA A 29 14.66 1.35 -16.99
C ALA A 29 13.54 2.36 -16.76
N TYR A 30 12.83 2.76 -17.83
CA TYR A 30 11.70 3.64 -17.75
C TYR A 30 10.52 3.00 -16.98
N ILE A 31 10.18 1.76 -17.30
CA ILE A 31 9.15 1.00 -16.58
C ILE A 31 9.52 0.85 -15.10
N ALA A 32 10.76 0.51 -14.78
CA ALA A 32 11.24 0.41 -13.42
C ALA A 32 11.13 1.74 -12.66
N ALA A 33 11.48 2.86 -13.30
CA ALA A 33 11.37 4.19 -12.72
C ALA A 33 9.91 4.57 -12.44
N VAL A 34 8.99 4.28 -13.35
CA VAL A 34 7.54 4.52 -13.16
C VAL A 34 7.01 3.66 -12.03
N CYS A 35 7.33 2.37 -11.98
CA CYS A 35 6.94 1.48 -10.88
C CYS A 35 7.49 1.95 -9.53
N ALA A 36 8.74 2.39 -9.48
CA ALA A 36 9.35 2.93 -8.26
C ALA A 36 8.66 4.22 -7.80
N ALA A 37 8.32 5.12 -8.71
CA ALA A 37 7.60 6.35 -8.42
C ALA A 37 6.19 6.07 -7.86
N VAL A 38 5.46 5.15 -8.48
CA VAL A 38 4.14 4.72 -8.00
C VAL A 38 4.24 4.09 -6.60
N TRP A 39 5.26 3.27 -6.39
CA TRP A 39 5.47 2.62 -5.09
C TRP A 39 5.89 3.61 -4.01
N ALA A 40 6.75 4.56 -4.32
CA ALA A 40 7.12 5.64 -3.42
C ALA A 40 5.91 6.50 -3.03
N GLN A 41 5.05 6.87 -3.96
CA GLN A 41 3.79 7.57 -3.67
C GLN A 41 2.86 6.74 -2.78
N TYR A 42 2.78 5.43 -3.01
CA TYR A 42 1.98 4.53 -2.19
C TYR A 42 2.48 4.50 -0.75
N ILE A 43 3.81 4.36 -0.54
CA ILE A 43 4.42 4.36 0.80
C ILE A 43 4.22 5.71 1.50
N LEU A 44 4.40 6.82 0.79
CA LEU A 44 4.18 8.16 1.33
C LEU A 44 2.72 8.36 1.78
N ARG A 45 1.76 7.92 0.98
CA ARG A 45 0.33 7.97 1.36
C ARG A 45 0.03 7.12 2.60
N LEU A 46 0.63 5.93 2.70
CA LEU A 46 0.50 5.07 3.89
C LEU A 46 1.09 5.73 5.14
N LYS A 47 2.28 6.33 5.03
CA LYS A 47 2.91 7.08 6.14
C LYS A 47 2.06 8.25 6.58
N HIS A 48 1.57 9.07 5.64
CA HIS A 48 0.69 10.20 5.96
C HIS A 48 -0.60 9.78 6.66
N ARG A 49 -1.18 8.65 6.27
CA ARG A 49 -2.37 8.11 6.94
C ARG A 49 -2.06 7.68 8.37
N LYS A 50 -0.95 6.95 8.58
CA LYS A 50 -0.53 6.52 9.93
C LYS A 50 -0.22 7.71 10.83
N GLN A 51 0.42 8.74 10.31
CA GLN A 51 0.68 9.98 11.06
C GLN A 51 -0.61 10.69 11.47
N LYS A 52 -1.59 10.82 10.57
CA LYS A 52 -2.89 11.42 10.91
C LYS A 52 -3.65 10.66 11.97
N MET A 53 -3.44 9.34 12.09
CA MET A 53 -4.03 8.53 13.15
C MET A 53 -3.32 8.71 14.50
N GLN A 54 -2.05 9.09 14.50
CA GLN A 54 -1.23 9.21 15.71
C GLN A 54 -1.09 10.66 16.20
N THR A 55 -1.11 11.61 15.30
CA THR A 55 -0.94 13.04 15.59
C THR A 55 -2.25 13.79 15.39
N GLY A 56 -2.72 14.47 16.40
CA GLY A 56 -3.91 15.30 16.32
C GLY A 56 -4.77 15.27 17.59
N HIS A 57 -5.75 16.15 17.67
CA HIS A 57 -6.78 16.11 18.70
C HIS A 57 -7.50 14.77 18.69
N SER A 58 -7.94 14.32 19.88
CA SER A 58 -8.62 13.02 20.06
C SER A 58 -9.75 12.79 19.03
N ASN A 59 -10.55 13.83 18.77
CA ASN A 59 -11.65 13.75 17.82
C ASN A 59 -11.19 13.58 16.36
N ALA A 60 -10.08 14.21 15.96
CA ALA A 60 -9.51 14.03 14.62
C ALA A 60 -8.99 12.61 14.40
N ARG A 61 -8.43 12.00 15.44
CA ARG A 61 -8.00 10.60 15.41
C ARG A 61 -9.18 9.65 15.23
N VAL A 62 -10.27 9.88 15.95
CA VAL A 62 -11.49 9.07 15.82
C VAL A 62 -12.10 9.18 14.43
N LEU A 63 -12.13 10.35 13.83
CA LEU A 63 -12.60 10.54 12.46
C LEU A 63 -11.70 9.85 11.44
N ALA A 64 -10.39 9.82 11.66
CA ALA A 64 -9.47 9.07 10.83
C ALA A 64 -9.72 7.54 10.94
N LEU A 65 -9.90 7.04 12.17
CA LEU A 65 -10.24 5.64 12.41
C LEU A 65 -11.59 5.26 11.81
N TRP A 66 -12.58 6.15 11.85
CA TRP A 66 -13.89 5.96 11.21
C TRP A 66 -13.78 5.83 9.69
N ARG A 67 -12.99 6.68 9.05
CA ARG A 67 -12.75 6.57 7.60
C ARG A 67 -12.13 5.22 7.25
N GLU A 68 -11.21 4.76 8.07
CA GLU A 68 -10.56 3.46 7.88
C GLU A 68 -11.55 2.31 8.14
N ALA A 69 -12.38 2.38 9.17
CA ALA A 69 -13.43 1.41 9.45
C ALA A 69 -14.44 1.30 8.30
N ARG A 70 -14.87 2.43 7.74
CA ARG A 70 -15.74 2.44 6.55
C ARG A 70 -15.07 1.82 5.33
N ARG A 71 -13.77 1.99 5.21
CA ARG A 71 -12.99 1.42 4.12
C ARG A 71 -12.91 -0.10 4.24
N TYR A 72 -12.56 -0.60 5.41
CA TYR A 72 -12.58 -2.04 5.69
C TYR A 72 -13.98 -2.64 5.51
N GLY A 73 -15.02 -1.95 5.94
CA GLY A 73 -16.40 -2.37 5.74
C GLY A 73 -16.76 -2.52 4.26
N ARG A 74 -16.32 -1.61 3.40
CA ARG A 74 -16.52 -1.73 1.94
C ARG A 74 -15.75 -2.91 1.33
N ILE A 75 -14.54 -3.16 1.81
CA ILE A 75 -13.71 -4.26 1.34
C ILE A 75 -14.31 -5.60 1.73
N LEU A 76 -14.78 -5.73 2.97
CA LEU A 76 -15.37 -6.95 3.51
C LEU A 76 -16.86 -7.11 3.17
N GLY A 77 -17.49 -6.11 2.55
CA GLY A 77 -18.92 -6.10 2.28
C GLY A 77 -19.79 -6.03 3.55
N THR A 78 -19.19 -5.64 4.67
CA THR A 78 -19.86 -5.52 5.97
C THR A 78 -20.08 -4.06 6.33
N ARG A 79 -21.19 -3.76 7.00
CA ARG A 79 -21.42 -2.42 7.54
C ARG A 79 -20.73 -2.31 8.91
N PRO A 80 -20.02 -1.20 9.18
CA PRO A 80 -19.52 -0.96 10.52
C PRO A 80 -20.71 -0.85 11.51
N PRO A 81 -20.51 -1.30 12.76
CA PRO A 81 -21.55 -1.24 13.79
C PRO A 81 -22.06 0.18 14.03
N GLU A 82 -23.31 0.33 14.38
CA GLU A 82 -23.92 1.65 14.65
C GLU A 82 -23.24 2.38 15.82
N GLU A 83 -22.70 1.65 16.78
CA GLU A 83 -21.93 2.22 17.87
C GLU A 83 -20.75 3.04 17.38
N LEU A 84 -20.05 2.60 16.33
CA LEU A 84 -18.95 3.33 15.72
C LEU A 84 -19.43 4.58 14.97
N LEU A 85 -20.64 4.51 14.39
CA LEU A 85 -21.25 5.65 13.73
C LEU A 85 -21.58 6.75 14.76
N THR A 86 -22.22 6.39 15.87
CA THR A 86 -22.57 7.33 16.95
C THR A 86 -21.32 7.97 17.56
N LEU A 87 -20.24 7.20 17.75
CA LEU A 87 -18.97 7.73 18.22
C LEU A 87 -18.31 8.67 17.21
N ALA A 88 -18.42 8.38 15.92
CA ALA A 88 -17.90 9.24 14.86
C ALA A 88 -18.69 10.55 14.76
N GLU A 89 -20.01 10.50 14.90
CA GLU A 89 -20.87 11.68 14.97
C GLU A 89 -20.57 12.52 16.23
N LYS A 90 -20.40 11.87 17.37
CA LYS A 90 -19.95 12.54 18.59
C LYS A 90 -18.60 13.24 18.38
N ALA A 91 -17.66 12.59 17.73
CA ALA A 91 -16.35 13.19 17.43
C ALA A 91 -16.44 14.37 16.46
N LYS A 92 -17.41 14.37 15.55
CA LYS A 92 -17.59 15.41 14.54
C LYS A 92 -18.35 16.63 15.06
N PHE A 93 -19.39 16.41 15.85
CA PHE A 93 -20.35 17.44 16.23
C PHE A 93 -20.31 17.84 17.71
N SER A 94 -19.70 17.02 18.57
CA SER A 94 -19.58 17.32 19.99
C SER A 94 -18.36 18.18 20.28
N GLN A 95 -18.52 19.12 21.20
CA GLN A 95 -17.42 19.89 21.78
C GLN A 95 -16.59 19.03 22.77
N HIS A 96 -17.12 17.88 23.19
CA HIS A 96 -16.44 16.98 24.09
C HIS A 96 -15.44 16.09 23.36
N THR A 97 -14.28 15.89 23.97
CA THR A 97 -13.26 14.99 23.47
C THR A 97 -13.70 13.53 23.67
N VAL A 98 -13.51 12.71 22.65
CA VAL A 98 -13.75 11.27 22.74
C VAL A 98 -12.72 10.65 23.68
N THR A 99 -13.20 9.84 24.62
CA THR A 99 -12.35 9.19 25.63
C THR A 99 -11.44 8.11 25.02
N ALA A 100 -10.37 7.78 25.74
CA ALA A 100 -9.46 6.72 25.30
C ALA A 100 -10.17 5.35 25.19
N ALA A 101 -11.14 5.08 26.08
CA ALA A 101 -11.93 3.84 26.05
C ALA A 101 -12.81 3.76 24.81
N GLU A 102 -13.50 4.84 24.44
CA GLU A 102 -14.31 4.92 23.23
C GLU A 102 -13.45 4.74 21.95
N ARG A 103 -12.25 5.30 21.95
CA ARG A 103 -11.29 5.11 20.85
C ARG A 103 -10.84 3.66 20.73
N GLN A 104 -10.69 2.96 21.84
CA GLN A 104 -10.27 1.57 21.88
C GLN A 104 -11.25 0.64 21.15
N VAL A 105 -12.54 0.96 21.17
CA VAL A 105 -13.57 0.23 20.43
C VAL A 105 -13.29 0.26 18.92
N PHE A 106 -12.89 1.41 18.38
CA PHE A 106 -12.48 1.50 16.97
C PHE A 106 -11.25 0.65 16.67
N VAL A 107 -10.26 0.69 17.55
CA VAL A 107 -9.02 -0.08 17.37
C VAL A 107 -9.29 -1.57 17.38
N GLN A 108 -10.16 -2.04 18.28
CA GLN A 108 -10.56 -3.45 18.32
C GLN A 108 -11.32 -3.86 17.06
N TYR A 109 -12.28 -3.05 16.61
CA TYR A 109 -13.00 -3.33 15.37
C TYR A 109 -12.06 -3.41 14.18
N LEU A 110 -11.14 -2.45 14.03
CA LEU A 110 -10.16 -2.46 12.95
C LEU A 110 -9.22 -3.68 13.02
N ARG A 111 -8.85 -4.10 14.21
CA ARG A 111 -8.06 -5.32 14.41
C ARG A 111 -8.82 -6.56 13.95
N THR A 112 -10.08 -6.70 14.33
CA THR A 112 -10.94 -7.80 13.88
C THR A 112 -11.10 -7.82 12.36
N CYS A 113 -11.33 -6.67 11.74
CA CYS A 113 -11.39 -6.54 10.28
C CYS A 113 -10.06 -6.92 9.62
N ALA A 114 -8.93 -6.51 10.19
CA ALA A 114 -7.61 -6.85 9.68
C ALA A 114 -7.32 -8.35 9.77
N GLU A 115 -7.77 -9.01 10.83
CA GLU A 115 -7.66 -10.46 10.99
C GLU A 115 -8.52 -11.21 9.97
N GLN A 116 -9.76 -10.77 9.74
CA GLN A 116 -10.61 -11.32 8.68
C GLN A 116 -9.97 -11.15 7.30
N LEU A 117 -9.41 -9.99 7.02
CA LEU A 117 -8.71 -9.75 5.76
C LEU A 117 -7.45 -10.61 5.61
N ARG A 118 -6.83 -11.00 6.72
CA ARG A 118 -5.66 -11.88 6.72
C ARG A 118 -5.98 -13.31 6.31
N GLN A 119 -7.23 -13.74 6.50
CA GLN A 119 -7.69 -15.07 6.09
C GLN A 119 -8.00 -15.15 4.58
N GLU A 120 -8.20 -14.02 3.93
CA GLU A 120 -8.44 -13.96 2.49
C GLU A 120 -7.20 -14.30 1.66
N PRO A 121 -7.35 -14.90 0.47
CA PRO A 121 -6.22 -15.27 -0.39
C PRO A 121 -5.41 -14.04 -0.82
N TRP A 122 -4.11 -14.21 -0.94
CA TRP A 122 -3.14 -13.14 -1.16
C TRP A 122 -3.40 -12.28 -2.41
N TYR A 123 -3.94 -12.86 -3.48
CA TYR A 123 -4.25 -12.14 -4.73
C TYR A 123 -5.42 -11.17 -4.57
N GLN A 124 -6.43 -11.51 -3.76
CA GLN A 124 -7.52 -10.59 -3.43
C GLN A 124 -7.03 -9.42 -2.58
N LYS A 125 -6.12 -9.68 -1.64
CA LYS A 125 -5.47 -8.62 -0.85
C LYS A 125 -4.71 -7.64 -1.74
N TRP A 126 -4.05 -8.15 -2.76
CA TRP A 126 -3.27 -7.33 -3.69
C TRP A 126 -4.17 -6.47 -4.60
N LEU A 127 -5.19 -7.07 -5.17
CA LEU A 127 -6.19 -6.39 -5.97
C LEU A 127 -6.91 -5.29 -5.17
N LEU A 128 -7.32 -5.60 -3.95
CA LEU A 128 -7.99 -4.65 -3.06
C LEU A 128 -7.06 -3.50 -2.67
N ARG A 129 -5.79 -3.77 -2.40
CA ARG A 129 -4.80 -2.72 -2.13
C ARG A 129 -4.59 -1.80 -3.33
N LEU A 130 -4.53 -2.35 -4.54
CA LEU A 130 -4.39 -1.57 -5.76
C LEU A 130 -5.63 -0.72 -6.07
N MET A 131 -6.82 -1.32 -6.00
CA MET A 131 -8.07 -0.61 -6.29
C MET A 131 -8.35 0.53 -5.29
N PHE A 132 -8.04 0.34 -4.01
CA PHE A 132 -8.33 1.33 -2.97
C PHE A 132 -7.16 2.28 -2.67
N ALA A 133 -5.98 2.05 -3.22
CA ALA A 133 -4.88 3.00 -3.11
C ALA A 133 -4.96 4.14 -4.15
N VAL A 134 -5.80 3.98 -5.16
CA VAL A 134 -5.96 4.93 -6.28
C VAL A 134 -7.06 5.98 -5.99
N GLU A 135 -7.91 5.77 -5.01
CA GLU A 135 -8.82 6.78 -4.47
C GLU A 135 -8.17 7.42 -3.21
#